data_85ce30590c77d26ff91cdc9343124270
#
_entry.id   85ce30590c77d26ff91cdc9343124270
#
_cell.length_a   1.000
_cell.length_b   1.000
_cell.length_c   1.000
_cell.angle_alpha   90.00
_cell.angle_beta   90.00
_cell.angle_gamma   90.00
#
_symmetry.space_group_name_H-M   'P 1'
#
loop_
_entity.id
_entity.type
_entity.pdbx_description
1 polymer ?
#
loop_
_entity_poly.entity_id
_entity_poly.type
_entity_poly.pdbx_seq_one_letter_code
_entity_poly.pdbx_strand_id
1 'polypeptide(L)'
;ANTRAIKALSYFLGSDLTGICEIPRYAWNSHKEDGTPIEMYHKYAIVMLIDQGYETMEGASGDDWMSGVQSMRGYLRGAEIAGLMGEMMRGLGFPARSQTNAASDVLHIPLVLWAGLGEMSRIGELVLNPFVGPRFKSVVLTTDMPLEVDKPIDFGLQTFCSSCHKCDRECPCDAIPHGDKVMFNGYEIWKPDVERCTRYRLTNSKGSACGRCMKTCPLNKVIDLDGALLTRWATGGGT
;
A
#
# COMPACT_ATOMS: atom_id res chain seq x y z
N ALA A 1 -5.79 -25.52 -0.69
CA ALA A 1 -4.44 -25.90 -0.25
C ALA A 1 -3.40 -24.85 -0.63
N ASN A 2 -3.29 -24.46 -1.90
CA ASN A 2 -2.28 -23.53 -2.42
C ASN A 2 -2.30 -22.18 -1.70
N THR A 3 -3.47 -21.56 -1.57
CA THR A 3 -3.67 -20.27 -0.93
C THR A 3 -3.06 -20.21 0.48
N ARG A 4 -3.35 -21.23 1.30
CA ARG A 4 -2.79 -21.31 2.66
C ARG A 4 -1.26 -21.44 2.66
N ALA A 5 -0.72 -22.29 1.78
CA ALA A 5 0.72 -22.50 1.68
C ALA A 5 1.44 -21.21 1.23
N ILE A 6 0.90 -20.52 0.23
CA ILE A 6 1.47 -19.26 -0.29
C ILE A 6 1.44 -18.15 0.77
N LYS A 7 0.31 -17.99 1.48
CA LYS A 7 0.24 -17.02 2.59
C LYS A 7 1.19 -17.38 3.72
N ALA A 8 1.27 -18.65 4.11
CA ALA A 8 2.22 -19.09 5.15
C ALA A 8 3.67 -18.84 4.74
N LEU A 9 4.02 -19.11 3.49
CA LEU A 9 5.35 -18.83 2.97
C LEU A 9 5.68 -17.34 2.97
N SER A 10 4.75 -16.48 2.55
CA SER A 10 4.97 -15.03 2.55
C SER A 10 5.24 -14.50 3.97
N TYR A 11 4.50 -14.96 4.97
CA TYR A 11 4.73 -14.61 6.37
C TYR A 11 6.08 -15.16 6.88
N PHE A 12 6.42 -16.40 6.54
CA PHE A 12 7.70 -17.01 6.90
C PHE A 12 8.89 -16.21 6.33
N LEU A 13 8.75 -15.66 5.12
CA LEU A 13 9.76 -14.83 4.47
C LEU A 13 9.76 -13.37 4.98
N GLY A 14 8.82 -13.00 5.86
CA GLY A 14 8.81 -11.71 6.52
C GLY A 14 7.88 -10.66 5.91
N SER A 15 6.85 -11.06 5.17
CA SER A 15 5.71 -10.17 4.87
C SER A 15 4.92 -9.93 6.15
N ASP A 16 4.54 -8.70 6.39
CA ASP A 16 3.73 -8.35 7.57
C ASP A 16 2.24 -8.67 7.36
N LEU A 17 1.75 -8.48 6.13
CA LEU A 17 0.37 -8.81 5.74
C LEU A 17 0.35 -9.31 4.30
N THR A 18 -0.52 -10.29 4.02
CA THR A 18 -0.67 -10.87 2.68
C THR A 18 -2.14 -11.10 2.34
N GLY A 19 -2.54 -10.58 1.18
CA GLY A 19 -3.84 -10.81 0.57
C GLY A 19 -3.70 -11.25 -0.89
N ILE A 20 -4.76 -11.83 -1.43
CA ILE A 20 -4.78 -12.36 -2.81
C ILE A 20 -6.03 -11.83 -3.50
N CYS A 21 -5.88 -11.39 -4.76
CA CYS A 21 -7.02 -11.01 -5.60
C CYS A 21 -6.84 -11.49 -7.04
N GLU A 22 -7.92 -11.49 -7.81
CA GLU A 22 -7.83 -11.48 -9.28
C GLU A 22 -7.39 -10.09 -9.72
N ILE A 23 -6.60 -10.02 -10.79
CA ILE A 23 -6.10 -8.76 -11.31
C ILE A 23 -7.15 -8.17 -12.27
N PRO A 24 -7.85 -7.08 -11.91
CA PRO A 24 -8.79 -6.45 -12.82
C PRO A 24 -8.03 -5.79 -13.98
N ARG A 25 -8.66 -5.73 -15.14
CA ARG A 25 -8.04 -5.19 -16.37
C ARG A 25 -7.44 -3.79 -16.16
N TYR A 26 -8.12 -2.93 -15.43
CA TYR A 26 -7.67 -1.56 -15.20
C TYR A 26 -6.48 -1.43 -14.23
N ALA A 27 -6.10 -2.54 -13.56
CA ALA A 27 -4.89 -2.57 -12.72
C ALA A 27 -3.63 -2.92 -13.51
N TRP A 28 -3.73 -3.23 -14.80
CA TRP A 28 -2.58 -3.38 -15.67
C TRP A 28 -2.19 -2.02 -16.28
N ASN A 29 -0.91 -1.73 -16.30
CA ASN A 29 -0.39 -0.59 -17.06
C ASN A 29 -0.63 -0.83 -18.56
N SER A 30 -0.87 0.22 -19.31
CA SER A 30 -1.10 0.09 -20.77
C SER A 30 0.18 -0.21 -21.54
N HIS A 31 1.30 0.36 -21.09
CA HIS A 31 2.61 0.26 -21.76
C HIS A 31 3.73 0.22 -20.71
N LYS A 32 4.86 -0.36 -21.09
CA LYS A 32 6.13 -0.23 -20.40
C LYS A 32 6.75 1.15 -20.60
N GLU A 33 7.82 1.46 -19.89
CA GLU A 33 8.55 2.73 -20.04
C GLU A 33 9.09 2.96 -21.46
N ASP A 34 9.43 1.89 -22.18
CA ASP A 34 9.90 1.93 -23.57
C ASP A 34 8.76 2.07 -24.61
N GLY A 35 7.51 2.20 -24.17
CA GLY A 35 6.33 2.29 -25.02
C GLY A 35 5.77 0.95 -25.52
N THR A 36 6.36 -0.18 -25.12
CA THR A 36 5.85 -1.51 -25.50
C THR A 36 4.51 -1.78 -24.80
N PRO A 37 3.44 -2.13 -25.53
CA PRO A 37 2.15 -2.47 -24.92
C PRO A 37 2.28 -3.65 -23.97
N ILE A 38 1.54 -3.58 -22.86
CA ILE A 38 1.45 -4.66 -21.88
C ILE A 38 0.14 -5.42 -22.11
N GLU A 39 0.26 -6.70 -22.42
CA GLU A 39 -0.86 -7.64 -22.41
C GLU A 39 -0.99 -8.27 -21.03
N MET A 40 -2.21 -8.61 -20.63
CA MET A 40 -2.45 -9.31 -19.37
C MET A 40 -1.96 -10.76 -19.49
N TYR A 41 -1.00 -11.13 -18.65
CA TYR A 41 -0.35 -12.44 -18.74
C TYR A 41 -0.55 -13.32 -17.50
N HIS A 42 -1.11 -12.81 -16.40
CA HIS A 42 -1.44 -13.57 -15.20
C HIS A 42 -2.81 -13.20 -14.65
N LYS A 43 -3.47 -14.15 -14.03
CA LYS A 43 -4.81 -14.00 -13.45
C LYS A 43 -4.80 -13.44 -12.03
N TYR A 44 -3.88 -13.90 -11.19
CA TYR A 44 -3.89 -13.61 -9.76
C TYR A 44 -2.74 -12.73 -9.33
N ALA A 45 -2.99 -11.89 -8.31
CA ALA A 45 -2.00 -11.12 -7.58
C ALA A 45 -1.95 -11.58 -6.12
N ILE A 46 -0.75 -11.91 -5.66
CA ILE A 46 -0.40 -12.08 -4.25
C ILE A 46 0.17 -10.72 -3.83
N VAL A 47 -0.55 -10.02 -2.98
CA VAL A 47 -0.22 -8.66 -2.53
C VAL A 47 0.32 -8.75 -1.11
N MET A 48 1.51 -8.24 -0.91
CA MET A 48 2.19 -8.26 0.38
C MET A 48 2.46 -6.84 0.86
N LEU A 49 2.23 -6.58 2.14
CA LEU A 49 2.57 -5.33 2.78
C LEU A 49 3.79 -5.53 3.68
N ILE A 50 4.72 -4.58 3.60
CA ILE A 50 5.94 -4.54 4.40
C ILE A 50 5.86 -3.31 5.30
N ASP A 51 5.75 -3.52 6.60
CA ASP A 51 5.71 -2.44 7.59
C ASP A 51 7.06 -1.70 7.62
N GLN A 52 7.00 -0.39 7.55
CA GLN A 52 8.17 0.48 7.63
C GLN A 52 8.68 0.68 9.06
N GLY A 53 7.88 0.26 10.05
CA GLY A 53 8.17 0.42 11.47
C GLY A 53 7.59 1.71 12.05
N TYR A 54 6.97 1.57 13.23
CA TYR A 54 6.31 2.67 13.91
C TYR A 54 7.29 3.77 14.33
N GLU A 55 8.37 3.41 15.03
CA GLU A 55 9.35 4.36 15.55
C GLU A 55 10.04 5.17 14.45
N THR A 56 10.40 4.51 13.36
CA THR A 56 10.99 5.18 12.21
C THR A 56 10.01 6.11 11.51
N MET A 57 8.72 5.77 11.47
CA MET A 57 7.69 6.66 10.96
C MET A 57 7.45 7.85 11.88
N GLU A 58 7.46 7.65 13.20
CA GLU A 58 7.37 8.75 14.18
C GLU A 58 8.58 9.71 14.10
N GLY A 59 9.76 9.20 13.73
CA GLY A 59 10.94 10.00 13.47
C GLY A 59 10.85 10.85 12.20
N ALA A 60 10.01 10.52 11.23
CA ALA A 60 9.93 11.22 9.95
C ALA A 60 9.26 12.59 10.09
N SER A 61 10.03 13.67 9.97
CA SER A 61 9.53 15.05 10.12
C SER A 61 9.05 15.67 8.81
N GLY A 62 9.42 15.09 7.67
CA GLY A 62 9.11 15.60 6.34
C GLY A 62 10.23 16.44 5.71
N ASP A 63 11.24 16.78 6.50
CA ASP A 63 12.44 17.53 6.09
C ASP A 63 13.72 16.86 6.63
N ASP A 64 13.78 15.55 6.56
CA ASP A 64 14.88 14.68 6.94
C ASP A 64 15.03 13.51 5.94
N TRP A 65 15.98 12.63 6.19
CA TRP A 65 16.24 11.44 5.36
C TRP A 65 15.54 10.18 5.85
N MET A 66 14.89 10.19 7.02
CA MET A 66 14.32 9.02 7.66
C MET A 66 13.27 8.36 6.79
N SER A 67 12.31 9.14 6.27
CA SER A 67 11.24 8.63 5.43
C SER A 67 11.75 8.01 4.12
N GLY A 68 12.81 8.57 3.54
CA GLY A 68 13.47 8.02 2.35
C GLY A 68 14.09 6.66 2.62
N VAL A 69 14.93 6.58 3.65
CA VAL A 69 15.67 5.37 4.02
C VAL A 69 14.72 4.21 4.38
N GLN A 70 13.73 4.47 5.23
CA GLN A 70 12.76 3.42 5.60
C GLN A 70 11.92 2.95 4.41
N SER A 71 11.58 3.84 3.48
CA SER A 71 10.89 3.48 2.24
C SER A 71 11.73 2.55 1.38
N MET A 72 13.01 2.87 1.19
CA MET A 72 13.92 2.02 0.42
C MET A 72 14.11 0.66 1.06
N ARG A 73 14.24 0.60 2.39
CA ARG A 73 14.29 -0.67 3.13
C ARG A 73 13.04 -1.52 2.91
N GLY A 74 11.85 -0.89 2.95
CA GLY A 74 10.58 -1.59 2.69
C GLY A 74 10.51 -2.15 1.27
N TYR A 75 10.93 -1.40 0.27
CA TYR A 75 10.98 -1.86 -1.12
C TYR A 75 12.00 -3.00 -1.32
N LEU A 76 13.18 -2.90 -0.71
CA LEU A 76 14.20 -3.94 -0.78
C LEU A 76 13.68 -5.27 -0.21
N ARG A 77 13.15 -5.25 1.01
CA ARG A 77 12.56 -6.44 1.64
C ARG A 77 11.44 -7.04 0.81
N GLY A 78 10.53 -6.18 0.31
CA GLY A 78 9.45 -6.64 -0.56
C GLY A 78 9.95 -7.31 -1.83
N ALA A 79 10.95 -6.73 -2.48
CA ALA A 79 11.55 -7.29 -3.70
C ALA A 79 12.22 -8.65 -3.43
N GLU A 80 12.91 -8.80 -2.32
CA GLU A 80 13.52 -10.07 -1.87
C GLU A 80 12.44 -11.14 -1.68
N ILE A 81 11.39 -10.87 -0.90
CA ILE A 81 10.31 -11.82 -0.65
C ILE A 81 9.62 -12.24 -1.96
N ALA A 82 9.24 -11.27 -2.79
CA ALA A 82 8.57 -11.55 -4.06
C ALA A 82 9.49 -12.30 -5.05
N GLY A 83 10.78 -12.02 -5.02
CA GLY A 83 11.79 -12.72 -5.83
C GLY A 83 11.88 -14.20 -5.46
N LEU A 84 12.07 -14.49 -4.17
CA LEU A 84 12.19 -15.86 -3.65
C LEU A 84 10.90 -16.66 -3.87
N MET A 85 9.74 -16.08 -3.57
CA MET A 85 8.44 -16.72 -3.81
C MET A 85 8.23 -17.00 -5.29
N GLY A 86 8.55 -16.04 -6.15
CA GLY A 86 8.40 -16.19 -7.59
C GLY A 86 9.27 -17.31 -8.14
N GLU A 87 10.52 -17.43 -7.68
CA GLU A 87 11.42 -18.51 -8.07
C GLU A 87 10.88 -19.88 -7.64
N MET A 88 10.44 -19.99 -6.40
CA MET A 88 9.83 -21.21 -5.90
C MET A 88 8.58 -21.61 -6.71
N MET A 89 7.69 -20.66 -7.01
CA MET A 89 6.48 -20.94 -7.78
C MET A 89 6.81 -21.41 -9.20
N ARG A 90 7.78 -20.79 -9.87
CA ARG A 90 8.27 -21.24 -11.18
C ARG A 90 8.87 -22.64 -11.12
N GLY A 91 9.62 -22.95 -10.06
CA GLY A 91 10.14 -24.29 -9.81
C GLY A 91 9.05 -25.36 -9.61
N LEU A 92 7.86 -24.96 -9.13
CA LEU A 92 6.68 -25.80 -9.01
C LEU A 92 5.87 -25.88 -10.32
N GLY A 93 6.31 -25.23 -11.39
CA GLY A 93 5.63 -25.23 -12.69
C GLY A 93 4.56 -24.16 -12.88
N PHE A 94 4.45 -23.19 -11.98
CA PHE A 94 3.51 -22.09 -12.12
C PHE A 94 4.21 -20.81 -12.57
N PRO A 95 3.77 -20.14 -13.66
CA PRO A 95 4.32 -18.87 -14.06
C PRO A 95 4.10 -17.85 -12.93
N ALA A 96 5.14 -17.09 -12.62
CA ALA A 96 5.09 -16.07 -11.59
C ALA A 96 6.08 -14.94 -11.89
N ARG A 97 5.66 -13.69 -11.64
CA ARG A 97 6.49 -12.50 -11.84
C ARG A 97 6.37 -11.52 -10.67
N SER A 98 7.52 -11.14 -10.11
CA SER A 98 7.61 -10.05 -9.15
C SER A 98 7.28 -8.72 -9.81
N GLN A 99 6.42 -7.95 -9.18
CA GLN A 99 6.03 -6.60 -9.53
C GLN A 99 6.55 -5.69 -8.41
N THR A 100 7.71 -5.12 -8.62
CA THR A 100 8.42 -4.34 -7.60
C THR A 100 8.36 -2.85 -7.92
N ASN A 101 8.82 -2.01 -7.00
CA ASN A 101 8.91 -0.57 -7.22
C ASN A 101 9.71 -0.17 -8.48
N ALA A 102 10.74 -0.95 -8.82
CA ALA A 102 11.61 -0.67 -9.96
C ALA A 102 11.08 -1.26 -11.28
N ALA A 103 10.18 -2.24 -11.23
CA ALA A 103 9.68 -2.92 -12.42
C ALA A 103 8.31 -3.54 -12.14
N SER A 104 7.25 -2.80 -12.43
CA SER A 104 5.88 -3.26 -12.27
C SER A 104 5.04 -2.99 -13.51
N ASP A 105 4.39 -4.03 -13.99
CA ASP A 105 3.39 -3.94 -15.06
C ASP A 105 1.96 -3.71 -14.51
N VAL A 106 1.80 -3.67 -13.18
CA VAL A 106 0.51 -3.51 -12.50
C VAL A 106 0.49 -2.35 -11.52
N LEU A 107 -0.69 -1.78 -11.31
CA LEU A 107 -0.95 -0.76 -10.31
C LEU A 107 -1.19 -1.41 -8.94
N HIS A 108 -0.34 -1.12 -7.97
CA HIS A 108 -0.41 -1.76 -6.65
C HIS A 108 -1.64 -1.33 -5.83
N ILE A 109 -2.03 -0.04 -5.89
CA ILE A 109 -3.12 0.50 -5.06
C ILE A 109 -4.44 -0.28 -5.26
N PRO A 110 -4.97 -0.44 -6.48
CA PRO A 110 -6.19 -1.21 -6.67
C PRO A 110 -6.04 -2.67 -6.22
N LEU A 111 -4.86 -3.28 -6.38
CA LEU A 111 -4.63 -4.65 -5.95
C LEU A 111 -4.62 -4.78 -4.42
N VAL A 112 -4.07 -3.80 -3.68
CA VAL A 112 -4.14 -3.74 -2.21
C VAL A 112 -5.60 -3.69 -1.74
N LEU A 113 -6.44 -2.91 -2.42
CA LEU A 113 -7.87 -2.80 -2.11
C LEU A 113 -8.61 -4.13 -2.38
N TRP A 114 -8.42 -4.71 -3.57
CA TRP A 114 -9.05 -5.97 -3.96
C TRP A 114 -8.57 -7.17 -3.14
N ALA A 115 -7.34 -7.13 -2.67
CA ALA A 115 -6.79 -8.16 -1.76
C ALA A 115 -7.23 -8.01 -0.30
N GLY A 116 -8.13 -7.05 0.01
CA GLY A 116 -8.67 -6.85 1.35
C GLY A 116 -7.66 -6.32 2.36
N LEU A 117 -6.65 -5.58 1.92
CA LEU A 117 -5.57 -5.11 2.77
C LEU A 117 -5.74 -3.66 3.24
N GLY A 118 -6.85 -3.01 2.90
CA GLY A 118 -7.15 -1.67 3.39
C GLY A 118 -8.17 -0.91 2.57
N GLU A 119 -8.35 0.37 2.88
CA GLU A 119 -9.22 1.32 2.20
C GLU A 119 -8.45 2.57 1.75
N MET A 120 -8.97 3.26 0.74
CA MET A 120 -8.42 4.56 0.30
C MET A 120 -8.59 5.63 1.38
N SER A 121 -7.58 6.45 1.57
CA SER A 121 -7.59 7.51 2.59
C SER A 121 -7.71 8.91 2.00
N ARG A 122 -7.88 9.92 2.86
CA ARG A 122 -7.79 11.34 2.46
C ARG A 122 -6.40 11.73 1.93
N ILE A 123 -5.35 10.98 2.25
CA ILE A 123 -4.02 11.22 1.66
C ILE A 123 -4.07 11.06 0.13
N GLY A 124 -5.14 10.46 -0.38
CA GLY A 124 -5.40 10.28 -1.80
C GLY A 124 -4.84 8.96 -2.30
N GLU A 125 -3.74 8.96 -3.02
CA GLU A 125 -3.17 7.74 -3.61
C GLU A 125 -2.47 6.83 -2.57
N LEU A 126 -2.98 6.79 -1.34
CA LEU A 126 -2.46 5.94 -0.26
C LEU A 126 -3.60 5.17 0.41
N VAL A 127 -3.44 3.86 0.42
CA VAL A 127 -4.30 2.95 1.17
C VAL A 127 -3.86 2.93 2.63
N LEU A 128 -4.81 2.88 3.55
CA LEU A 128 -4.55 2.60 4.95
C LEU A 128 -5.03 1.20 5.30
N ASN A 129 -4.18 0.50 6.03
CA ASN A 129 -4.50 -0.80 6.60
C ASN A 129 -4.98 -0.62 8.06
N PRO A 130 -5.95 -1.41 8.54
CA PRO A 130 -6.44 -1.27 9.92
C PRO A 130 -5.40 -1.56 11.00
N PHE A 131 -4.33 -2.30 10.68
CA PHE A 131 -3.30 -2.71 11.66
C PHE A 131 -2.04 -1.83 11.60
N VAL A 132 -1.51 -1.59 10.41
CA VAL A 132 -0.27 -0.82 10.23
C VAL A 132 -0.51 0.62 9.76
N GLY A 133 -1.77 1.02 9.60
CA GLY A 133 -2.12 2.35 9.12
C GLY A 133 -1.51 2.63 7.74
N PRO A 134 -0.93 3.82 7.54
CA PRO A 134 -0.33 4.22 6.27
C PRO A 134 1.13 3.77 6.09
N ARG A 135 1.78 3.21 7.12
CA ARG A 135 3.25 3.02 7.18
C ARG A 135 3.76 1.74 6.53
N PHE A 136 3.29 1.40 5.35
CA PHE A 136 3.75 0.20 4.65
C PHE A 136 4.23 0.49 3.24
N LYS A 137 4.97 -0.46 2.68
CA LYS A 137 5.21 -0.58 1.25
C LYS A 137 4.55 -1.85 0.75
N SER A 138 3.96 -1.78 -0.44
CA SER A 138 3.39 -2.94 -1.10
C SER A 138 4.37 -3.54 -2.10
N VAL A 139 4.37 -4.84 -2.20
CA VAL A 139 4.98 -5.60 -3.28
C VAL A 139 3.97 -6.61 -3.78
N VAL A 140 3.97 -6.88 -5.06
CA VAL A 140 3.02 -7.79 -5.70
C VAL A 140 3.78 -8.90 -6.42
N LEU A 141 3.26 -10.12 -6.34
CA LEU A 141 3.68 -11.24 -7.15
C LEU A 141 2.48 -11.70 -7.97
N THR A 142 2.59 -11.63 -9.29
CA THR A 142 1.52 -12.08 -10.20
C THR A 142 1.75 -13.50 -10.65
N THR A 143 0.65 -14.29 -10.86
CA THR A 143 0.75 -15.72 -11.17
C THR A 143 -0.55 -16.26 -11.76
N ASP A 144 -0.47 -17.43 -12.43
CA ASP A 144 -1.62 -18.26 -12.82
C ASP A 144 -1.84 -19.47 -11.90
N MET A 145 -1.07 -19.59 -10.80
CA MET A 145 -1.36 -20.61 -9.79
C MET A 145 -2.80 -20.45 -9.30
N PRO A 146 -3.63 -21.51 -9.32
CA PRO A 146 -5.00 -21.43 -8.80
C PRO A 146 -5.01 -21.08 -7.30
N LEU A 147 -5.56 -19.92 -6.97
CA LEU A 147 -5.62 -19.36 -5.62
C LEU A 147 -7.05 -18.94 -5.28
N GLU A 148 -7.43 -19.11 -4.01
CA GLU A 148 -8.63 -18.51 -3.44
C GLU A 148 -8.36 -17.05 -3.14
N VAL A 149 -9.27 -16.16 -3.56
CA VAL A 149 -9.13 -14.72 -3.39
C VAL A 149 -9.73 -14.23 -2.09
N ASP A 150 -9.13 -13.21 -1.53
CA ASP A 150 -9.69 -12.43 -0.43
C ASP A 150 -10.73 -11.44 -0.95
N LYS A 151 -11.40 -10.72 -0.06
CA LYS A 151 -12.42 -9.73 -0.40
C LYS A 151 -12.01 -8.36 0.11
N PRO A 152 -12.36 -7.28 -0.61
CA PRO A 152 -12.24 -5.93 -0.09
C PRO A 152 -12.85 -5.80 1.30
N ILE A 153 -12.24 -4.98 2.12
CA ILE A 153 -12.71 -4.68 3.49
C ILE A 153 -13.25 -3.25 3.58
N ASP A 154 -14.19 -3.07 4.48
CA ASP A 154 -14.65 -1.76 4.94
C ASP A 154 -14.50 -1.75 6.46
N PHE A 155 -13.63 -0.88 6.98
CA PHE A 155 -13.46 -0.66 8.42
C PHE A 155 -13.82 0.77 8.85
N GLY A 156 -14.60 1.46 8.01
CA GLY A 156 -15.13 2.80 8.28
C GLY A 156 -14.14 3.94 8.04
N LEU A 157 -13.04 3.68 7.32
CA LEU A 157 -12.02 4.69 7.05
C LEU A 157 -12.57 5.92 6.32
N GLN A 158 -13.53 5.72 5.41
CA GLN A 158 -14.11 6.81 4.63
C GLN A 158 -14.79 7.83 5.54
N THR A 159 -15.60 7.38 6.50
CA THR A 159 -16.27 8.23 7.49
C THR A 159 -15.25 8.90 8.42
N PHE A 160 -14.24 8.17 8.87
CA PHE A 160 -13.18 8.74 9.68
C PHE A 160 -12.42 9.83 8.94
N CYS A 161 -11.97 9.58 7.73
CA CYS A 161 -11.19 10.53 6.93
C CYS A 161 -11.99 11.77 6.54
N SER A 162 -13.32 11.68 6.37
CA SER A 162 -14.16 12.83 6.04
C SER A 162 -14.15 13.90 7.12
N SER A 163 -13.94 13.53 8.39
CA SER A 163 -13.93 14.44 9.54
C SER A 163 -12.54 14.73 10.13
N CYS A 164 -11.56 13.88 9.90
CA CYS A 164 -10.27 13.93 10.60
C CYS A 164 -9.39 15.11 10.18
N HIS A 165 -9.18 15.35 8.91
CA HIS A 165 -8.38 16.45 8.34
C HIS A 165 -6.96 16.63 8.92
N LYS A 166 -6.36 15.61 9.52
CA LYS A 166 -5.05 15.78 10.15
C LYS A 166 -3.91 15.77 9.10
N CYS A 167 -4.03 14.89 8.11
CA CYS A 167 -3.01 14.75 7.07
C CYS A 167 -2.96 15.96 6.11
N ASP A 168 -4.11 16.58 5.80
CA ASP A 168 -4.16 17.74 4.93
C ASP A 168 -3.63 19.01 5.62
N ARG A 169 -4.00 19.22 6.90
CA ARG A 169 -3.47 20.36 7.68
C ARG A 169 -1.96 20.29 7.93
N GLU A 170 -1.40 19.10 8.04
CA GLU A 170 0.01 18.87 8.33
C GLU A 170 0.86 18.70 7.06
N CYS A 171 0.27 18.76 5.87
CA CYS A 171 0.99 18.63 4.62
C CYS A 171 1.89 19.86 4.37
N PRO A 172 3.22 19.72 4.36
CA PRO A 172 4.12 20.89 4.30
C PRO A 172 4.09 21.61 2.96
N CYS A 173 3.53 21.01 1.93
CA CYS A 173 3.37 21.60 0.60
C CYS A 173 1.91 21.73 0.17
N ASP A 174 0.95 21.54 1.07
CA ASP A 174 -0.48 21.69 0.78
C ASP A 174 -0.94 20.89 -0.45
N ALA A 175 -0.49 19.66 -0.55
CA ALA A 175 -0.79 18.78 -1.68
C ALA A 175 -2.01 17.89 -1.44
N ILE A 176 -2.50 17.78 -0.20
CA ILE A 176 -3.66 16.96 0.16
C ILE A 176 -4.89 17.85 0.23
N PRO A 177 -5.99 17.52 -0.48
CA PRO A 177 -7.16 18.40 -0.56
C PRO A 177 -7.88 18.53 0.78
N HIS A 178 -8.26 19.76 1.12
CA HIS A 178 -9.05 20.09 2.30
C HIS A 178 -10.56 19.85 2.09
N GLY A 179 -11.00 19.84 0.84
CA GLY A 179 -12.41 19.71 0.45
C GLY A 179 -12.90 18.26 0.33
N ASP A 180 -13.99 18.14 -0.39
CA ASP A 180 -14.65 16.88 -0.67
C ASP A 180 -13.91 16.03 -1.71
N LYS A 181 -14.36 14.79 -1.86
CA LYS A 181 -13.91 13.91 -2.93
C LYS A 181 -14.32 14.45 -4.29
N VAL A 182 -13.54 14.10 -5.29
CA VAL A 182 -13.84 14.38 -6.70
C VAL A 182 -13.85 13.08 -7.49
N MET A 183 -14.63 13.06 -8.57
CA MET A 183 -14.60 11.94 -9.52
C MET A 183 -13.29 11.99 -10.30
N PHE A 184 -12.51 10.92 -10.22
CA PHE A 184 -11.24 10.79 -10.92
C PHE A 184 -11.07 9.36 -11.42
N ASN A 185 -10.85 9.18 -12.72
CA ASN A 185 -10.71 7.87 -13.36
C ASN A 185 -11.82 6.85 -13.01
N GLY A 186 -13.07 7.33 -12.85
CA GLY A 186 -14.23 6.48 -12.63
C GLY A 186 -14.53 6.13 -11.17
N TYR A 187 -13.86 6.76 -10.20
CA TYR A 187 -14.11 6.58 -8.77
C TYR A 187 -13.91 7.89 -7.99
N GLU A 188 -14.57 8.01 -6.84
CA GLU A 188 -14.48 9.19 -5.96
C GLU A 188 -13.30 9.09 -5.00
N ILE A 189 -12.38 10.06 -5.07
CA ILE A 189 -11.23 10.17 -4.17
C ILE A 189 -10.99 11.60 -3.71
N TRP A 190 -10.31 11.76 -2.60
CA TRP A 190 -9.60 13.00 -2.27
C TRP A 190 -8.36 13.06 -3.16
N LYS A 191 -8.45 13.77 -4.29
CA LYS A 191 -7.40 13.79 -5.30
C LYS A 191 -6.26 14.70 -4.87
N PRO A 192 -5.06 14.16 -4.52
CA PRO A 192 -3.93 15.00 -4.14
C PRO A 192 -3.29 15.65 -5.36
N ASP A 193 -2.63 16.78 -5.14
CA ASP A 193 -1.70 17.39 -6.08
C ASP A 193 -0.37 16.62 -6.03
N VAL A 194 -0.28 15.57 -6.85
CA VAL A 194 0.89 14.67 -6.86
C VAL A 194 2.15 15.37 -7.38
N GLU A 195 2.00 16.36 -8.27
CA GLU A 195 3.14 17.13 -8.79
C GLU A 195 3.73 17.98 -7.67
N ARG A 196 2.91 18.71 -6.95
CA ARG A 196 3.33 19.55 -5.81
C ARG A 196 4.01 18.70 -4.74
N CYS A 197 3.42 17.55 -4.39
CA CYS A 197 4.00 16.60 -3.45
C CYS A 197 5.36 16.08 -3.93
N THR A 198 5.46 15.66 -5.19
CA THR A 198 6.69 15.13 -5.76
C THR A 198 7.78 16.20 -5.82
N ARG A 199 7.43 17.40 -6.26
CA ARG A 199 8.36 18.54 -6.29
C ARG A 199 8.95 18.80 -4.90
N TYR A 200 8.11 18.91 -3.86
CA TYR A 200 8.58 19.09 -2.48
C TYR A 200 9.53 17.98 -2.04
N ARG A 201 9.15 16.73 -2.27
CA ARG A 201 9.94 15.55 -1.86
C ARG A 201 11.31 15.46 -2.54
N LEU A 202 11.44 15.96 -3.77
CA LEU A 202 12.67 15.86 -4.56
C LEU A 202 13.57 17.08 -4.45
N THR A 203 13.02 18.26 -4.13
CA THR A 203 13.77 19.52 -4.08
C THR A 203 13.99 20.05 -2.67
N ASN A 204 13.50 19.39 -1.64
CA ASN A 204 13.74 19.77 -0.26
C ASN A 204 15.22 19.58 0.09
N SER A 205 15.91 20.68 0.40
CA SER A 205 17.34 20.66 0.70
C SER A 205 17.71 19.96 2.02
N LYS A 206 16.74 19.75 2.91
CA LYS A 206 16.95 19.13 4.22
C LYS A 206 16.79 17.62 4.20
N GLY A 207 16.10 17.06 3.21
CA GLY A 207 15.85 15.63 3.14
C GLY A 207 15.07 15.22 1.89
N SER A 208 14.75 13.94 1.76
CA SER A 208 13.96 13.42 0.66
C SER A 208 12.87 12.45 1.14
N ALA A 209 11.79 12.34 0.36
CA ALA A 209 10.67 11.45 0.68
C ALA A 209 9.97 11.80 2.01
N CYS A 210 9.24 12.88 2.05
CA CYS A 210 8.66 13.53 3.22
C CYS A 210 7.98 12.61 4.27
N GLY A 211 6.96 11.81 3.90
CA GLY A 211 6.27 10.90 4.84
C GLY A 211 5.41 11.56 5.93
N ARG A 212 5.33 12.89 6.02
CA ARG A 212 4.66 13.60 7.12
C ARG A 212 3.17 13.27 7.25
N CYS A 213 2.47 13.13 6.13
CA CYS A 213 1.06 12.73 6.11
C CYS A 213 0.83 11.33 6.71
N MET A 214 1.80 10.42 6.57
CA MET A 214 1.74 9.09 7.16
C MET A 214 2.01 9.15 8.67
N LYS A 215 3.06 9.86 9.09
CA LYS A 215 3.40 10.07 10.51
C LYS A 215 2.23 10.67 11.29
N THR A 216 1.67 11.76 10.79
CA THR A 216 0.62 12.49 11.51
C THR A 216 -0.72 11.76 11.55
N CYS A 217 -0.90 10.72 10.73
CA CYS A 217 -2.16 9.97 10.67
C CYS A 217 -2.45 9.31 12.03
N PRO A 218 -3.66 9.51 12.61
CA PRO A 218 -4.03 8.86 13.87
C PRO A 218 -4.03 7.34 13.81
N LEU A 219 -4.08 6.75 12.60
CA LEU A 219 -3.98 5.31 12.39
C LEU A 219 -2.52 4.82 12.27
N ASN A 220 -1.53 5.73 12.31
CA ASN A 220 -0.13 5.36 12.48
C ASN A 220 0.12 5.07 13.96
N LYS A 221 -0.18 3.85 14.40
CA LYS A 221 -0.08 3.42 15.79
C LYS A 221 0.49 2.02 15.89
N VAL A 222 1.10 1.73 17.03
CA VAL A 222 1.29 0.35 17.47
C VAL A 222 -0.06 -0.16 17.94
N ILE A 223 -0.51 -1.28 17.38
CA ILE A 223 -1.74 -1.92 17.84
C ILE A 223 -1.36 -2.85 18.97
N ASP A 224 -1.80 -2.47 20.16
CA ASP A 224 -1.94 -3.40 21.26
C ASP A 224 -3.21 -4.21 21.00
N LEU A 225 -3.07 -5.51 20.76
CA LEU A 225 -4.19 -6.40 20.48
C LEU A 225 -5.22 -6.46 21.63
N ASP A 226 -4.79 -6.14 22.84
CA ASP A 226 -5.64 -6.13 24.04
C ASP A 226 -6.39 -4.79 24.25
N GLY A 227 -5.99 -3.71 23.60
CA GLY A 227 -6.54 -2.37 23.82
C GLY A 227 -6.85 -1.56 22.57
N ALA A 228 -6.76 -2.15 21.39
CA ALA A 228 -6.79 -1.42 20.12
C ALA A 228 -8.06 -0.59 19.91
N LEU A 229 -7.86 0.69 19.73
CA LEU A 229 -8.89 1.63 19.27
C LEU A 229 -9.64 1.12 18.03
N LEU A 230 -8.93 0.39 17.15
CA LEU A 230 -9.48 -0.20 15.94
C LEU A 230 -10.34 -1.42 16.22
N THR A 231 -10.05 -2.23 17.24
CA THR A 231 -10.90 -3.35 17.63
C THR A 231 -12.25 -2.82 18.15
N ARG A 232 -12.24 -1.74 18.92
CA ARG A 232 -13.47 -1.07 19.36
C ARG A 232 -14.22 -0.43 18.19
N TRP A 233 -13.52 0.10 17.21
CA TRP A 233 -14.09 0.73 16.02
C TRP A 233 -14.68 -0.31 15.07
N ALA A 234 -13.95 -1.35 14.76
CA ALA A 234 -14.40 -2.45 13.90
C ALA A 234 -15.55 -3.29 14.51
N THR A 235 -15.68 -3.28 15.84
CA THR A 235 -16.75 -4.00 16.57
C THR A 235 -17.95 -3.13 16.93
N GLY A 236 -18.00 -1.86 16.48
CA GLY A 236 -19.12 -0.95 16.73
C GLY A 236 -19.23 -0.45 18.19
N GLY A 237 -18.20 -0.65 19.02
CA GLY A 237 -18.14 -0.20 20.41
C GLY A 237 -17.62 1.23 20.55
N GLY A 238 -18.10 2.17 19.74
CA GLY A 238 -17.78 3.59 19.87
C GLY A 238 -18.75 4.27 20.83
N THR A 239 -18.31 4.70 21.99
CA THR A 239 -18.83 5.82 22.76
C THR A 239 -17.76 6.87 22.83
#